data_022ece4a7aa5ca76bad6fc8701f1b0ed
#
_entry.id   022ece4a7aa5ca76bad6fc8701f1b0ed
#
_cell.length_a   1.000
_cell.length_b   1.000
_cell.length_c   1.000
_cell.angle_alpha   90.00
_cell.angle_beta   90.00
_cell.angle_gamma   90.00
#
_symmetry.space_group_name_H-M   'P 1'
#
loop_
_entity.id
_entity.type
_entity.pdbx_description
1 polymer ?
#
loop_
_entity_poly.entity_id
_entity_poly.type
_entity_poly.pdbx_seq_one_letter_code
_entity_poly.pdbx_strand_id
1 'polypeptide(L)'
;LFDERGFEATAVVNFVTKFRLTVPREVMEERWKSVPNIDRLYRQQSVIREGVNSPYVMRAIGAMESIFLQMERALSDDRPFLMGDQFTLAEANFGPFLKILEMVRFMDFWLDAYPNVRAWWDRVASRESMKQLDSFPYNAIADDSAHAWTGRETAPAFERKLKEYREAFAHAYTTQD
;
A
#
# COMPACT_ATOMS: atom_id res chain seq x y z
N LEU A 1 -13.35 3.74 8.04
CA LEU A 1 -12.20 4.11 7.20
C LEU A 1 -10.90 3.43 7.64
N PHE A 2 -10.72 3.19 8.93
CA PHE A 2 -9.51 2.62 9.52
C PHE A 2 -9.71 1.18 9.93
N ASP A 3 -10.27 0.39 9.06
CA ASP A 3 -10.42 -1.01 9.37
C ASP A 3 -9.12 -1.77 9.06
N GLU A 4 -9.09 -3.00 9.51
CA GLU A 4 -7.99 -3.92 9.31
C GLU A 4 -7.63 -4.12 7.83
N ARG A 5 -8.53 -3.75 6.89
CA ARG A 5 -8.35 -3.91 5.43
C ARG A 5 -7.20 -3.07 4.88
N GLY A 6 -7.05 -1.83 5.36
CA GLY A 6 -5.94 -0.97 4.92
C GLY A 6 -4.59 -1.53 5.35
N PHE A 7 -4.47 -1.98 6.58
CA PHE A 7 -3.27 -2.64 7.09
C PHE A 7 -2.97 -3.93 6.32
N GLU A 8 -3.99 -4.77 6.12
CA GLU A 8 -3.85 -6.01 5.35
C GLU A 8 -3.42 -5.77 3.91
N ALA A 9 -4.03 -4.77 3.24
CA ALA A 9 -3.69 -4.41 1.88
C ALA A 9 -2.22 -4.00 1.77
N THR A 10 -1.75 -3.14 2.66
CA THR A 10 -0.36 -2.70 2.69
C THR A 10 0.59 -3.86 2.98
N ALA A 11 0.23 -4.74 3.90
CA ALA A 11 1.01 -5.95 4.19
C ALA A 11 1.10 -6.87 2.95
N VAL A 12 0.02 -7.04 2.21
CA VAL A 12 0.01 -7.84 0.97
C VAL A 12 0.93 -7.23 -0.08
N VAL A 13 0.86 -5.91 -0.30
CA VAL A 13 1.76 -5.22 -1.23
C VAL A 13 3.22 -5.41 -0.82
N ASN A 14 3.54 -5.24 0.45
CA ASN A 14 4.89 -5.44 0.94
C ASN A 14 5.37 -6.91 0.77
N PHE A 15 4.51 -7.88 1.01
CA PHE A 15 4.84 -9.29 0.82
C PHE A 15 5.10 -9.65 -0.64
N VAL A 16 4.28 -9.18 -1.57
CA VAL A 16 4.42 -9.50 -2.98
C VAL A 16 5.66 -8.85 -3.60
N THR A 17 6.07 -7.69 -3.08
CA THR A 17 7.22 -6.95 -3.61
C THR A 17 8.52 -7.35 -2.95
N LYS A 18 8.58 -7.29 -1.64
CA LYS A 18 9.83 -7.44 -0.89
C LYS A 18 10.11 -8.90 -0.50
N PHE A 19 9.19 -9.47 0.27
CA PHE A 19 9.48 -10.77 0.88
C PHE A 19 9.55 -11.90 -0.13
N ARG A 20 8.73 -11.87 -1.17
CA ARG A 20 8.76 -12.90 -2.22
C ARG A 20 10.08 -12.96 -2.97
N LEU A 21 10.73 -11.82 -3.16
CA LEU A 21 11.92 -11.71 -4.00
C LEU A 21 13.23 -11.68 -3.23
N THR A 22 13.20 -11.33 -1.95
CA THR A 22 14.43 -11.12 -1.16
C THR A 22 14.63 -12.13 -0.04
N VAL A 23 13.61 -12.87 0.37
CA VAL A 23 13.70 -13.85 1.45
C VAL A 23 13.63 -15.27 0.88
N PRO A 24 14.65 -16.11 1.11
CA PRO A 24 14.63 -17.51 0.68
C PRO A 24 13.39 -18.25 1.21
N ARG A 25 12.88 -19.15 0.37
CA ARG A 25 11.65 -19.89 0.67
C ARG A 25 11.75 -20.67 1.99
N GLU A 26 12.88 -21.30 2.23
CA GLU A 26 13.14 -22.10 3.43
C GLU A 26 13.05 -21.25 4.70
N VAL A 27 13.53 -20.01 4.64
CA VAL A 27 13.45 -19.04 5.73
C VAL A 27 12.00 -18.64 5.99
N MET A 28 11.21 -18.48 4.94
CA MET A 28 9.78 -18.18 5.07
C MET A 28 9.01 -19.37 5.66
N GLU A 29 9.28 -20.58 5.20
CA GLU A 29 8.66 -21.81 5.72
C GLU A 29 8.92 -22.01 7.21
N GLU A 30 10.13 -21.72 7.68
CA GLU A 30 10.45 -21.76 9.10
C GLU A 30 9.69 -20.70 9.89
N ARG A 31 9.62 -19.46 9.39
CA ARG A 31 8.84 -18.38 10.01
C ARG A 31 7.36 -18.71 10.10
N TRP A 32 6.81 -19.38 9.10
CA TRP A 32 5.38 -19.75 9.08
C TRP A 32 4.98 -20.72 10.19
N LYS A 33 5.89 -21.55 10.68
CA LYS A 33 5.63 -22.46 11.82
C LYS A 33 5.25 -21.72 13.11
N SER A 34 5.68 -20.47 13.25
CA SER A 34 5.41 -19.62 14.41
C SER A 34 4.27 -18.62 14.24
N VAL A 35 3.58 -18.62 13.09
CA VAL A 35 2.46 -17.70 12.83
C VAL A 35 1.19 -18.24 13.49
N PRO A 36 0.68 -17.60 14.55
CA PRO A 36 -0.44 -18.14 15.31
C PRO A 36 -1.80 -17.92 14.63
N ASN A 37 -1.92 -16.97 13.72
CA ASN A 37 -3.14 -16.64 12.99
C ASN A 37 -3.16 -17.35 11.64
N ILE A 38 -4.10 -18.29 11.48
CA ILE A 38 -4.21 -19.16 10.31
C ILE A 38 -4.55 -18.39 9.03
N ASP A 39 -5.39 -17.35 9.10
CA ASP A 39 -5.76 -16.55 7.94
C ASP A 39 -4.57 -15.72 7.45
N ARG A 40 -3.80 -15.18 8.39
CA ARG A 40 -2.55 -14.51 8.08
C ARG A 40 -1.54 -15.46 7.41
N LEU A 41 -1.44 -16.68 7.93
CA LEU A 41 -0.56 -17.70 7.36
C LEU A 41 -0.95 -18.04 5.92
N TYR A 42 -2.22 -18.34 5.66
CA TYR A 42 -2.70 -18.66 4.30
C TYR A 42 -2.48 -17.49 3.33
N ARG A 43 -2.75 -16.27 3.77
CA ARG A 43 -2.50 -15.06 2.96
C ARG A 43 -1.03 -14.93 2.57
N GLN A 44 -0.12 -15.07 3.53
CA GLN A 44 1.32 -14.99 3.27
C GLN A 44 1.78 -16.10 2.32
N GLN A 45 1.34 -17.33 2.54
CA GLN A 45 1.69 -18.47 1.69
C GLN A 45 1.18 -18.29 0.26
N SER A 46 -0.06 -17.84 0.08
CA SER A 46 -0.62 -17.58 -1.24
C SER A 46 0.17 -16.48 -1.97
N VAL A 47 0.42 -15.35 -1.31
CA VAL A 47 1.15 -14.24 -1.93
C VAL A 47 2.59 -14.63 -2.30
N ILE A 48 3.28 -15.40 -1.47
CA ILE A 48 4.63 -15.87 -1.78
C ILE A 48 4.64 -16.86 -2.96
N ARG A 49 3.67 -17.78 -3.04
CA ARG A 49 3.60 -18.76 -4.11
C ARG A 49 3.13 -18.17 -5.44
N GLU A 50 2.08 -17.39 -5.41
CA GLU A 50 1.31 -16.97 -6.57
C GLU A 50 1.67 -15.54 -7.03
N GLY A 51 2.34 -14.76 -6.17
CA GLY A 51 2.72 -13.38 -6.45
C GLY A 51 1.48 -12.53 -6.70
N VAL A 52 1.52 -11.72 -7.76
CA VAL A 52 0.42 -10.83 -8.15
C VAL A 52 -0.87 -11.56 -8.57
N ASN A 53 -0.79 -12.86 -8.81
CA ASN A 53 -1.97 -13.69 -9.12
C ASN A 53 -2.69 -14.21 -7.88
N SER A 54 -2.13 -13.99 -6.69
CA SER A 54 -2.82 -14.33 -5.45
C SER A 54 -4.15 -13.56 -5.34
N PRO A 55 -5.25 -14.22 -4.95
CA PRO A 55 -6.53 -13.55 -4.74
C PRO A 55 -6.45 -12.44 -3.66
N TYR A 56 -5.51 -12.56 -2.74
CA TYR A 56 -5.26 -11.53 -1.73
C TYR A 56 -4.68 -10.24 -2.34
N VAL A 57 -3.97 -10.31 -3.46
CA VAL A 57 -3.48 -9.11 -4.15
C VAL A 57 -4.63 -8.32 -4.75
N MET A 58 -5.60 -9.00 -5.41
CA MET A 58 -6.78 -8.32 -5.95
C MET A 58 -7.64 -7.70 -4.85
N ARG A 59 -7.80 -8.40 -3.71
CA ARG A 59 -8.49 -7.84 -2.53
C ARG A 59 -7.76 -6.62 -1.97
N ALA A 60 -6.42 -6.65 -1.92
CA ALA A 60 -5.61 -5.54 -1.47
C ALA A 60 -5.74 -4.33 -2.39
N ILE A 61 -5.73 -4.54 -3.70
CA ILE A 61 -5.97 -3.49 -4.70
C ILE A 61 -7.34 -2.85 -4.45
N GLY A 62 -8.39 -3.66 -4.32
CA GLY A 62 -9.74 -3.14 -4.07
C GLY A 62 -9.87 -2.34 -2.77
N ALA A 63 -9.21 -2.78 -1.70
CA ALA A 63 -9.20 -2.06 -0.43
C ALA A 63 -8.47 -0.71 -0.58
N MET A 64 -7.31 -0.67 -1.23
CA MET A 64 -6.55 0.56 -1.45
C MET A 64 -7.28 1.53 -2.37
N GLU A 65 -7.86 1.05 -3.48
CA GLU A 65 -8.69 1.89 -4.37
C GLU A 65 -9.86 2.52 -3.61
N SER A 66 -10.55 1.74 -2.77
CA SER A 66 -11.64 2.26 -1.94
C SER A 66 -11.17 3.34 -0.96
N ILE A 67 -10.01 3.15 -0.34
CA ILE A 67 -9.43 4.11 0.58
C ILE A 67 -9.07 5.40 -0.17
N PHE A 68 -8.34 5.31 -1.27
CA PHE A 68 -7.91 6.48 -2.02
C PHE A 68 -9.09 7.26 -2.60
N LEU A 69 -10.11 6.58 -3.11
CA LEU A 69 -11.32 7.23 -3.59
C LEU A 69 -12.04 8.01 -2.49
N GLN A 70 -12.14 7.44 -1.28
CA GLN A 70 -12.74 8.12 -0.14
C GLN A 70 -11.90 9.32 0.34
N MET A 71 -10.57 9.19 0.34
CA MET A 71 -9.67 10.29 0.67
C MET A 71 -9.76 11.41 -0.38
N GLU A 72 -9.77 11.06 -1.67
CA GLU A 72 -9.89 12.03 -2.76
C GLU A 72 -11.15 12.87 -2.63
N ARG A 73 -12.29 12.22 -2.34
CA ARG A 73 -13.56 12.91 -2.11
C ARG A 73 -13.52 13.79 -0.85
N ALA A 74 -12.93 13.30 0.24
CA ALA A 74 -12.83 14.05 1.47
C ALA A 74 -11.97 15.31 1.33
N LEU A 75 -11.02 15.30 0.41
CA LEU A 75 -10.07 16.40 0.15
C LEU A 75 -10.50 17.31 -1.01
N SER A 76 -11.67 17.07 -1.62
CA SER A 76 -12.12 17.80 -2.81
C SER A 76 -12.54 19.26 -2.55
N ASP A 77 -12.63 19.68 -1.31
CA ASP A 77 -12.94 21.05 -0.89
C ASP A 77 -11.69 21.87 -0.51
N ASP A 78 -10.53 21.46 -1.01
CA ASP A 78 -9.23 22.12 -0.79
C ASP A 78 -8.73 22.12 0.67
N ARG A 79 -9.38 21.37 1.56
CA ARG A 79 -8.89 21.24 2.95
C ARG A 79 -7.48 20.64 3.00
N PRO A 80 -6.62 21.13 3.90
CA PRO A 80 -5.24 20.66 3.96
C PRO A 80 -5.08 19.25 4.53
N PHE A 81 -6.02 18.79 5.37
CA PHE A 81 -5.99 17.49 6.03
C PHE A 81 -7.36 16.81 6.00
N LEU A 82 -7.39 15.50 6.21
CA LEU A 82 -8.60 14.67 6.11
C LEU A 82 -9.76 15.14 6.98
N MET A 83 -9.46 15.74 8.13
CA MET A 83 -10.47 16.22 9.08
C MET A 83 -10.62 17.74 9.10
N GLY A 84 -10.05 18.49 8.15
CA GLY A 84 -10.12 19.94 8.04
C GLY A 84 -8.75 20.62 8.06
N ASP A 85 -8.59 21.67 8.86
CA ASP A 85 -7.42 22.54 8.84
C ASP A 85 -6.24 22.05 9.67
N GLN A 86 -6.41 21.01 10.46
CA GLN A 86 -5.40 20.55 11.40
C GLN A 86 -4.99 19.10 11.14
N PHE A 87 -3.69 18.84 11.34
CA PHE A 87 -3.15 17.48 11.36
C PHE A 87 -3.72 16.72 12.58
N THR A 88 -4.32 15.58 12.33
CA THR A 88 -5.03 14.79 13.34
C THR A 88 -4.50 13.33 13.40
N LEU A 89 -5.15 12.51 14.20
CA LEU A 89 -4.92 11.06 14.22
C LEU A 89 -5.24 10.39 12.87
N ALA A 90 -6.06 11.02 12.02
CA ALA A 90 -6.33 10.52 10.69
C ALA A 90 -5.04 10.47 9.87
N GLU A 91 -4.30 11.57 9.82
CA GLU A 91 -3.02 11.65 9.12
C GLU A 91 -1.97 10.74 9.76
N ALA A 92 -1.88 10.74 11.08
CA ALA A 92 -0.95 9.89 11.82
C ALA A 92 -1.16 8.40 11.55
N ASN A 93 -2.38 8.01 11.21
CA ASN A 93 -2.76 6.63 10.94
C ASN A 93 -2.56 6.25 9.47
N PHE A 94 -2.94 7.13 8.52
CA PHE A 94 -2.78 6.86 7.08
C PHE A 94 -1.36 7.09 6.57
N GLY A 95 -0.65 8.07 7.11
CA GLY A 95 0.70 8.41 6.67
C GLY A 95 1.64 7.22 6.58
N PRO A 96 1.76 6.36 7.61
CA PRO A 96 2.62 5.17 7.55
C PRO A 96 2.26 4.17 6.45
N PHE A 97 0.98 4.04 6.07
CA PHE A 97 0.59 3.17 4.96
C PHE A 97 1.09 3.69 3.62
N LEU A 98 0.92 5.00 3.38
CA LEU A 98 1.44 5.61 2.17
C LEU A 98 2.97 5.58 2.15
N LYS A 99 3.60 5.75 3.31
CA LYS A 99 5.06 5.61 3.42
C LYS A 99 5.56 4.23 2.96
N ILE A 100 4.84 3.16 3.29
CA ILE A 100 5.18 1.81 2.82
C ILE A 100 5.04 1.72 1.29
N LEU A 101 3.99 2.30 0.69
CA LEU A 101 3.82 2.32 -0.76
C LEU A 101 4.93 3.13 -1.45
N GLU A 102 5.34 4.25 -0.86
CA GLU A 102 6.48 5.03 -1.33
C GLU A 102 7.77 4.21 -1.30
N MET A 103 8.05 3.55 -0.19
CA MET A 103 9.23 2.70 0.00
C MET A 103 9.31 1.55 -1.02
N VAL A 104 8.18 0.95 -1.40
CA VAL A 104 8.14 -0.09 -2.43
C VAL A 104 7.96 0.46 -3.86
N ARG A 105 7.95 1.77 -4.01
CA ARG A 105 7.80 2.51 -5.28
C ARG A 105 6.51 2.22 -6.03
N PHE A 106 5.44 1.97 -5.28
CA PHE A 106 4.10 1.74 -5.84
C PHE A 106 3.17 2.95 -5.68
N MET A 107 3.66 4.02 -5.05
CA MET A 107 2.87 5.21 -4.79
C MET A 107 2.30 5.80 -6.08
N ASP A 108 3.13 5.95 -7.11
CA ASP A 108 2.75 6.63 -8.34
C ASP A 108 1.62 5.91 -9.10
N PHE A 109 1.59 4.59 -9.07
CA PHE A 109 0.49 3.84 -9.69
C PHE A 109 -0.89 4.22 -9.17
N TRP A 110 -0.95 4.59 -7.89
CA TRP A 110 -2.19 5.02 -7.28
C TRP A 110 -2.40 6.52 -7.40
N LEU A 111 -1.42 7.32 -7.00
CA LEU A 111 -1.61 8.75 -6.83
C LEU A 111 -1.76 9.52 -8.14
N ASP A 112 -1.40 8.95 -9.28
CA ASP A 112 -1.67 9.55 -10.58
C ASP A 112 -3.18 9.71 -10.87
N ALA A 113 -4.01 8.85 -10.27
CA ALA A 113 -5.46 8.93 -10.37
C ALA A 113 -6.13 9.77 -9.26
N TYR A 114 -5.37 10.20 -8.24
CA TYR A 114 -5.88 10.84 -7.03
C TYR A 114 -5.07 12.10 -6.66
N PRO A 115 -5.25 13.21 -7.41
CA PRO A 115 -4.45 14.42 -7.24
C PRO A 115 -4.58 15.09 -5.87
N ASN A 116 -5.76 15.06 -5.25
CA ASN A 116 -5.94 15.64 -3.90
C ASN A 116 -5.23 14.79 -2.84
N VAL A 117 -5.24 13.47 -2.98
CA VAL A 117 -4.47 12.57 -2.11
C VAL A 117 -2.97 12.79 -2.31
N ARG A 118 -2.50 13.01 -3.53
CA ARG A 118 -1.09 13.36 -3.81
C ARG A 118 -0.70 14.65 -3.09
N ALA A 119 -1.47 15.71 -3.25
CA ALA A 119 -1.21 16.99 -2.58
C ALA A 119 -1.24 16.87 -1.04
N TRP A 120 -2.16 16.07 -0.52
CA TRP A 120 -2.21 15.73 0.90
C TRP A 120 -0.95 14.97 1.34
N TRP A 121 -0.52 13.96 0.56
CA TRP A 121 0.68 13.18 0.87
C TRP A 121 1.94 14.04 0.90
N ASP A 122 2.15 14.90 -0.10
CA ASP A 122 3.30 15.82 -0.15
C ASP A 122 3.38 16.68 1.11
N ARG A 123 2.22 17.13 1.60
CA ARG A 123 2.11 17.92 2.83
C ARG A 123 2.40 17.10 4.09
N VAL A 124 1.87 15.88 4.17
CA VAL A 124 2.09 14.98 5.31
C VAL A 124 3.52 14.48 5.35
N ALA A 125 4.08 14.04 4.22
CA ALA A 125 5.44 13.53 4.11
C ALA A 125 6.50 14.59 4.44
N SER A 126 6.21 15.86 4.20
CA SER A 126 7.14 16.96 4.52
C SER A 126 7.34 17.20 6.02
N ARG A 127 6.47 16.65 6.87
CA ARG A 127 6.55 16.83 8.34
C ARG A 127 7.75 16.09 8.93
N GLU A 128 8.38 16.70 9.93
CA GLU A 128 9.54 16.12 10.61
C GLU A 128 9.24 14.73 11.21
N SER A 129 8.07 14.54 11.78
CA SER A 129 7.64 13.24 12.32
C SER A 129 7.55 12.14 11.26
N MET A 130 7.23 12.47 10.01
CA MET A 130 7.20 11.53 8.89
C MET A 130 8.61 11.23 8.37
N LYS A 131 9.46 12.24 8.31
CA LYS A 131 10.88 12.08 7.94
C LYS A 131 11.63 11.17 8.91
N GLN A 132 11.30 11.24 10.21
CA GLN A 132 11.88 10.35 11.20
C GLN A 132 11.60 8.86 10.91
N LEU A 133 10.53 8.53 10.19
CA LEU A 133 10.28 7.16 9.77
C LEU A 133 11.37 6.62 8.82
N ASP A 134 12.09 7.48 8.11
CA ASP A 134 13.20 7.08 7.25
C ASP A 134 14.40 6.53 8.03
N SER A 135 14.53 6.92 9.30
CA SER A 135 15.61 6.46 10.20
C SER A 135 15.28 5.17 10.96
N PHE A 136 14.06 4.65 10.85
CA PHE A 136 13.69 3.42 11.55
C PHE A 136 14.42 2.19 10.98
N PRO A 137 14.81 1.21 11.85
CA PRO A 137 15.55 0.01 11.42
C PRO A 137 14.81 -0.84 10.36
N TYR A 138 13.51 -0.69 10.23
CA TYR A 138 12.75 -1.28 9.11
C TYR A 138 13.22 -0.77 7.75
N ASN A 139 13.78 0.43 7.71
CA ASN A 139 14.31 1.05 6.50
C ASN A 139 15.76 0.64 6.23
N ALA A 140 16.48 0.13 7.22
CA ALA A 140 17.80 -0.50 7.01
C ALA A 140 17.71 -1.78 6.14
N ILE A 141 16.51 -2.31 5.95
CA ILE A 141 16.23 -3.36 4.96
C ILE A 141 15.96 -2.73 3.58
N ALA A 142 15.82 -1.45 3.53
CA ALA A 142 15.60 -0.61 2.37
C ALA A 142 16.94 -0.08 1.85
N ASP A 143 17.89 -0.97 1.59
CA ASP A 143 18.91 -0.65 0.61
C ASP A 143 18.20 -0.19 -0.65
N ASP A 144 18.44 1.02 -1.09
CA ASP A 144 17.84 1.63 -2.27
C ASP A 144 17.91 0.72 -3.51
N SER A 145 18.95 -0.11 -3.58
CA SER A 145 19.12 -1.10 -4.64
C SER A 145 18.08 -2.23 -4.56
N ALA A 146 17.77 -2.73 -3.37
CA ALA A 146 16.83 -3.82 -3.19
C ALA A 146 15.38 -3.39 -3.44
N HIS A 147 14.99 -2.17 -3.02
CA HIS A 147 13.67 -1.62 -3.29
C HIS A 147 13.48 -1.26 -4.77
N ALA A 148 14.46 -0.61 -5.37
CA ALA A 148 14.44 -0.32 -6.79
C ALA A 148 14.35 -1.59 -7.64
N TRP A 149 14.93 -2.69 -7.15
CA TRP A 149 14.90 -3.97 -7.82
C TRP A 149 13.53 -4.66 -7.71
N THR A 150 12.96 -4.75 -6.50
CA THR A 150 11.63 -5.36 -6.30
C THR A 150 10.53 -4.62 -7.06
N GLY A 151 10.57 -3.28 -7.07
CA GLY A 151 9.64 -2.48 -7.86
C GLY A 151 9.77 -2.77 -9.38
N ARG A 152 10.96 -2.94 -9.90
CA ARG A 152 11.18 -3.21 -11.33
C ARG A 152 10.59 -4.54 -11.80
N GLU A 153 10.66 -5.60 -11.00
CA GLU A 153 10.17 -6.92 -11.42
C GLU A 153 8.66 -7.07 -11.24
N THR A 154 8.10 -6.58 -10.16
CA THR A 154 6.69 -6.76 -9.86
C THR A 154 5.80 -5.62 -10.35
N ALA A 155 6.35 -4.43 -10.56
CA ALA A 155 5.60 -3.25 -10.94
C ALA A 155 4.75 -3.45 -12.20
N PRO A 156 5.28 -3.95 -13.33
CA PRO A 156 4.46 -4.10 -14.54
C PRO A 156 3.31 -5.11 -14.38
N ALA A 157 3.51 -6.14 -13.57
CA ALA A 157 2.47 -7.13 -13.31
C ALA A 157 1.40 -6.58 -12.35
N PHE A 158 1.82 -5.80 -11.37
CA PHE A 158 0.92 -5.15 -10.43
C PHE A 158 0.09 -4.04 -11.10
N GLU A 159 0.69 -3.24 -11.95
CA GLU A 159 0.04 -2.20 -12.74
C GLU A 159 -1.06 -2.80 -13.64
N ARG A 160 -0.79 -3.93 -14.31
CA ARG A 160 -1.82 -4.65 -15.05
C ARG A 160 -2.99 -5.09 -14.17
N LYS A 161 -2.72 -5.60 -12.97
CA LYS A 161 -3.77 -6.00 -12.02
C LYS A 161 -4.59 -4.82 -11.53
N LEU A 162 -3.96 -3.69 -11.29
CA LEU A 162 -4.65 -2.45 -10.92
C LEU A 162 -5.55 -1.96 -12.07
N LYS A 163 -5.06 -2.01 -13.30
CA LYS A 163 -5.84 -1.66 -14.49
C LYS A 163 -7.03 -2.61 -14.66
N GLU A 164 -6.81 -3.93 -14.58
CA GLU A 164 -7.90 -4.92 -14.61
C GLU A 164 -8.99 -4.63 -13.55
N TYR A 165 -8.56 -4.28 -12.34
CA TYR A 165 -9.50 -3.90 -11.27
C TYR A 165 -10.30 -2.65 -11.62
N ARG A 166 -9.64 -1.58 -12.05
CA ARG A 166 -10.28 -0.31 -12.41
C ARG A 166 -11.27 -0.48 -13.58
N GLU A 167 -10.92 -1.26 -14.59
CA GLU A 167 -11.81 -1.59 -15.71
C GLU A 167 -13.04 -2.37 -15.25
N ALA A 168 -12.86 -3.39 -14.40
CA ALA A 168 -13.95 -4.21 -13.88
C ALA A 168 -14.93 -3.42 -12.99
N PHE A 169 -14.45 -2.40 -12.30
CA PHE A 169 -15.23 -1.59 -11.36
C PHE A 169 -15.40 -0.13 -11.81
N ALA A 170 -15.26 0.15 -13.11
CA ALA A 170 -15.35 1.51 -13.67
C ALA A 170 -16.65 2.24 -13.26
N HIS A 171 -17.76 1.51 -13.12
CA HIS A 171 -19.04 2.05 -12.66
C HIS A 171 -18.98 2.66 -11.25
N ALA A 172 -18.11 2.17 -10.38
CA ALA A 172 -17.94 2.71 -9.03
C ALA A 172 -17.29 4.10 -9.01
N TYR A 173 -16.60 4.46 -10.09
CA TYR A 173 -15.94 5.75 -10.27
C TYR A 173 -16.79 6.78 -11.01
N THR A 174 -17.80 6.31 -11.77
CA THR A 174 -18.64 7.17 -12.65
C THR A 174 -19.99 7.54 -12.02
N THR A 175 -20.47 6.84 -11.03
CA THR A 175 -21.77 7.09 -10.39
C THR A 175 -21.60 7.89 -9.10
N GLN A 176 -21.36 9.21 -9.25
CA GLN A 176 -21.72 10.20 -8.22
C GLN A 176 -21.52 11.61 -8.78
N ASP A 177 -22.54 12.04 -9.54
CA ASP A 177 -22.91 13.44 -9.60
C ASP A 177 -23.99 13.74 -8.54
#